data_a4a1f938a9a8ce680b95c050f4075e9e
#
_entry.id   a4a1f938a9a8ce680b95c050f4075e9e
#
_cell.length_a   1.000
_cell.length_b   1.000
_cell.length_c   1.000
_cell.angle_alpha   90.00
_cell.angle_beta   90.00
_cell.angle_gamma   90.00
#
_symmetry.space_group_name_H-M   'P 1'
#
loop_
_entity.id
_entity.type
_entity.pdbx_description
1 polymer ?
#
loop_
_entity_poly.entity_id
_entity_poly.type
_entity_poly.pdbx_seq_one_letter_code
_entity_poly.pdbx_strand_id
1 'polypeptide(L)'
;WLRQATLTLGSNQYTLDGLNFSFKVQFEDRAKVSTAQLEVYNLSPSTRASLKKGDAVIITAGYKGDVGCIFVGAIADYSHQHENLDIITKITAADCLEEWLGTYVNKTYKAGMYAKDIVDDLLNIFGVEVAMVKLAENKHYPGCRVCRGKLKDVLTEIACSDCKSRLVIRCGQIIINPPEEGITTGYLLTPQTGLLKSASTSESQNINTKTTATEKTRSQQAEDEGNL
;
A
#
# COMPACT_ATOMS: atom_id res chain seq x y z
N TRP A 1 21.19 -16.40 0.19
CA TRP A 1 20.14 -15.41 0.43
C TRP A 1 19.18 -16.00 1.45
N LEU A 2 19.31 -15.60 2.73
CA LEU A 2 18.44 -16.06 3.80
C LEU A 2 17.21 -15.14 3.84
N ARG A 3 16.08 -15.65 3.38
CA ARG A 3 14.79 -14.95 3.49
C ARG A 3 14.31 -15.00 4.93
N GLN A 4 13.79 -13.90 5.40
CA GLN A 4 13.13 -13.81 6.70
C GLN A 4 11.73 -13.21 6.50
N ALA A 5 10.75 -13.79 7.15
CA ALA A 5 9.44 -13.20 7.25
C ALA A 5 8.83 -13.51 8.61
N THR A 6 8.07 -12.53 9.09
CA THR A 6 7.29 -12.64 10.32
C THR A 6 5.85 -12.27 10.02
N LEU A 7 4.93 -13.08 10.50
CA LEU A 7 3.50 -12.88 10.38
C LEU A 7 2.91 -12.70 11.79
N THR A 8 2.24 -11.58 12.01
CA THR A 8 1.43 -11.36 13.23
C THR A 8 -0.04 -11.51 12.88
N LEU A 9 -0.75 -12.34 13.63
CA LEU A 9 -2.20 -12.54 13.55
C LEU A 9 -2.81 -12.27 14.92
N GLY A 10 -3.53 -11.16 15.07
CA GLY A 10 -4.03 -10.71 16.36
C GLY A 10 -2.88 -10.49 17.35
N SER A 11 -2.86 -11.27 18.43
CA SER A 11 -1.80 -11.23 19.46
C SER A 11 -0.65 -12.21 19.21
N ASN A 12 -0.74 -13.08 18.21
CA ASN A 12 0.24 -14.14 17.97
C ASN A 12 1.20 -13.76 16.85
N GLN A 13 2.48 -14.06 17.04
CA GLN A 13 3.52 -13.82 16.06
C GLN A 13 4.18 -15.12 15.62
N TYR A 14 4.39 -15.28 14.32
CA TYR A 14 4.96 -16.46 13.69
C TYR A 14 6.13 -16.07 12.79
N THR A 15 7.14 -16.93 12.75
CA THR A 15 8.30 -16.82 11.84
C THR A 15 8.28 -17.96 10.84
N LEU A 16 8.95 -17.81 9.69
CA LEU A 16 9.07 -18.87 8.68
C LEU A 16 9.72 -20.15 9.20
N ASP A 17 10.58 -20.05 10.23
CA ASP A 17 11.21 -21.21 10.83
C ASP A 17 10.26 -22.01 11.73
N GLY A 18 9.23 -21.35 12.28
CA GLY A 18 8.28 -21.96 13.20
C GLY A 18 6.95 -22.36 12.57
N LEU A 19 6.57 -21.73 11.46
CA LEU A 19 5.30 -21.96 10.79
C LEU A 19 5.43 -21.75 9.29
N ASN A 20 4.92 -22.70 8.51
CA ASN A 20 4.88 -22.53 7.06
C ASN A 20 3.71 -21.61 6.67
N PHE A 21 4.03 -20.51 6.00
CA PHE A 21 3.03 -19.60 5.45
C PHE A 21 3.53 -18.96 4.14
N SER A 22 2.59 -18.62 3.30
CA SER A 22 2.81 -17.82 2.10
C SER A 22 1.95 -16.59 2.11
N PHE A 23 2.37 -15.54 1.43
CA PHE A 23 1.59 -14.32 1.31
C PHE A 23 1.75 -13.67 -0.05
N LYS A 24 0.68 -12.98 -0.48
CA LYS A 24 0.66 -12.14 -1.67
C LYS A 24 0.03 -10.80 -1.27
N VAL A 25 0.80 -9.71 -1.38
CA VAL A 25 0.32 -8.37 -1.09
C VAL A 25 0.10 -7.63 -2.40
N GLN A 26 -1.09 -7.07 -2.55
CA GLN A 26 -1.46 -6.22 -3.67
C GLN A 26 -1.58 -4.79 -3.17
N PHE A 27 -0.67 -3.95 -3.61
CA PHE A 27 -0.69 -2.53 -3.33
C PHE A 27 -1.50 -1.80 -4.39
N GLU A 28 -2.37 -0.93 -3.94
CA GLU A 28 -3.12 -0.04 -4.81
C GLU A 28 -2.44 1.33 -4.86
N ASP A 29 -2.40 1.92 -6.04
CA ASP A 29 -1.76 3.22 -6.28
C ASP A 29 -2.78 4.38 -6.32
N ARG A 30 -3.99 4.11 -5.90
CA ARG A 30 -5.09 5.09 -5.82
C ARG A 30 -5.74 5.00 -4.46
N ALA A 31 -6.75 5.81 -4.21
CA ALA A 31 -7.57 5.79 -2.99
C ALA A 31 -8.38 4.48 -2.83
N LYS A 32 -7.69 3.34 -2.97
CA LYS A 32 -8.21 2.00 -2.75
C LYS A 32 -7.41 1.32 -1.66
N VAL A 33 -8.07 0.42 -0.98
CA VAL A 33 -7.50 -0.37 0.10
C VAL A 33 -6.55 -1.42 -0.47
N SER A 34 -5.32 -1.48 0.03
CA SER A 34 -4.38 -2.55 -0.29
C SER A 34 -4.83 -3.85 0.38
N THR A 35 -4.59 -4.97 -0.26
CA THR A 35 -5.01 -6.28 0.24
C THR A 35 -3.84 -7.25 0.37
N ALA A 36 -3.92 -8.12 1.37
CA ALA A 36 -3.00 -9.22 1.54
C ALA A 36 -3.78 -10.55 1.56
N GLN A 37 -3.33 -11.49 0.75
CA GLN A 37 -3.79 -12.87 0.76
C GLN A 37 -2.71 -13.71 1.44
N LEU A 38 -3.11 -14.48 2.44
CA LEU A 38 -2.21 -15.35 3.20
C LEU A 38 -2.73 -16.78 3.16
N GLU A 39 -1.82 -17.72 3.06
CA GLU A 39 -2.07 -19.14 3.28
C GLU A 39 -1.16 -19.60 4.40
N VAL A 40 -1.76 -20.06 5.50
CA VAL A 40 -1.03 -20.49 6.69
C VAL A 40 -1.34 -21.96 6.94
N TYR A 41 -0.28 -22.78 7.01
CA TYR A 41 -0.39 -24.21 7.12
C TYR A 41 -0.39 -24.65 8.58
N ASN A 42 -1.29 -25.55 8.90
CA ASN A 42 -1.32 -26.28 10.17
C ASN A 42 -1.33 -25.41 11.44
N LEU A 43 -2.10 -24.32 11.41
CA LEU A 43 -2.38 -23.55 12.62
C LEU A 43 -3.02 -24.46 13.69
N SER A 44 -2.63 -24.24 14.95
CA SER A 44 -3.21 -25.00 16.06
C SER A 44 -4.73 -24.84 16.14
N PRO A 45 -5.48 -25.84 16.60
CA PRO A 45 -6.93 -25.72 16.76
C PRO A 45 -7.33 -24.51 17.60
N SER A 46 -6.59 -24.21 18.66
CA SER A 46 -6.82 -23.04 19.52
C SER A 46 -6.64 -21.72 18.78
N THR A 47 -5.57 -21.60 17.98
CA THR A 47 -5.33 -20.40 17.17
C THR A 47 -6.42 -20.22 16.12
N ARG A 48 -6.81 -21.30 15.42
CA ARG A 48 -7.89 -21.23 14.43
C ARG A 48 -9.21 -20.78 15.04
N ALA A 49 -9.54 -21.28 16.24
CA ALA A 49 -10.75 -20.90 16.96
C ALA A 49 -10.72 -19.45 17.47
N SER A 50 -9.54 -18.88 17.69
CA SER A 50 -9.39 -17.51 18.18
C SER A 50 -9.40 -16.45 17.09
N LEU A 51 -9.21 -16.82 15.81
CA LEU A 51 -9.21 -15.88 14.69
C LEU A 51 -10.58 -15.21 14.54
N LYS A 52 -10.55 -13.89 14.38
CA LYS A 52 -11.75 -13.08 14.17
C LYS A 52 -11.53 -12.07 13.03
N LYS A 53 -12.61 -11.71 12.35
CA LYS A 53 -12.60 -10.55 11.45
C LYS A 53 -12.30 -9.30 12.27
N GLY A 54 -11.44 -8.43 11.73
CA GLY A 54 -10.92 -7.26 12.43
C GLY A 54 -9.64 -7.49 13.21
N ASP A 55 -9.18 -8.73 13.42
CA ASP A 55 -7.90 -8.98 14.07
C ASP A 55 -6.75 -8.41 13.21
N ALA A 56 -5.76 -7.84 13.89
CA ALA A 56 -4.60 -7.22 13.24
C ALA A 56 -3.77 -8.24 12.46
N VAL A 57 -3.35 -7.85 11.27
CA VAL A 57 -2.42 -8.60 10.42
C VAL A 57 -1.23 -7.71 10.11
N ILE A 58 -0.03 -8.14 10.53
CA ILE A 58 1.21 -7.45 10.21
C ILE A 58 2.13 -8.46 9.52
N ILE A 59 2.64 -8.07 8.35
CA ILE A 59 3.61 -8.85 7.58
C ILE A 59 4.90 -8.06 7.50
N THR A 60 5.97 -8.61 8.05
CA THR A 60 7.33 -8.11 7.84
C THR A 60 8.10 -9.14 7.04
N ALA A 61 8.82 -8.74 6.03
CA ALA A 61 9.64 -9.67 5.26
C ALA A 61 10.84 -8.96 4.62
N GLY A 62 11.83 -9.78 4.25
CA GLY A 62 13.06 -9.30 3.61
C GLY A 62 14.12 -10.36 3.60
N TYR A 63 15.35 -9.91 3.57
CA TYR A 63 16.53 -10.74 3.69
C TYR A 63 17.24 -10.49 5.02
N LYS A 64 18.04 -11.45 5.49
CA LYS A 64 18.79 -11.29 6.74
C LYS A 64 19.59 -9.98 6.74
N GLY A 65 19.27 -9.10 7.68
CA GLY A 65 19.88 -7.77 7.80
C GLY A 65 19.12 -6.64 7.10
N ASP A 66 18.08 -6.96 6.31
CA ASP A 66 17.23 -5.97 5.65
C ASP A 66 15.78 -6.50 5.62
N VAL A 67 15.11 -6.37 6.75
CA VAL A 67 13.72 -6.78 6.95
C VAL A 67 12.87 -5.54 7.22
N GLY A 68 11.80 -5.38 6.46
CA GLY A 68 10.89 -4.26 6.57
C GLY A 68 9.43 -4.68 6.72
N CYS A 69 8.60 -3.75 7.20
CA CYS A 69 7.15 -3.92 7.21
C CYS A 69 6.63 -3.83 5.76
N ILE A 70 5.94 -4.90 5.32
CA ILE A 70 5.33 -4.96 3.99
C ILE A 70 3.85 -4.61 4.05
N PHE A 71 3.14 -5.08 5.09
CA PHE A 71 1.71 -4.89 5.19
C PHE A 71 1.27 -4.76 6.65
N VAL A 72 0.37 -3.81 6.90
CA VAL A 72 -0.37 -3.66 8.15
C VAL A 72 -1.84 -3.52 7.79
N GLY A 73 -2.69 -4.31 8.41
CA GLY A 73 -4.12 -4.26 8.16
C GLY A 73 -4.89 -5.14 9.13
N ALA A 74 -6.12 -5.47 8.78
CA ALA A 74 -7.00 -6.32 9.57
C ALA A 74 -7.59 -7.46 8.73
N ILE A 75 -7.95 -8.56 9.38
CA ILE A 75 -8.62 -9.70 8.74
C ILE A 75 -9.98 -9.26 8.20
N ALA A 76 -10.14 -9.28 6.89
CA ALA A 76 -11.41 -9.04 6.22
C ALA A 76 -12.25 -10.32 6.15
N ASP A 77 -11.58 -11.43 5.80
CA ASP A 77 -12.21 -12.74 5.71
C ASP A 77 -11.19 -13.86 5.91
N TYR A 78 -11.64 -15.01 6.37
CA TYR A 78 -10.81 -16.21 6.52
C TYR A 78 -11.61 -17.49 6.33
N SER A 79 -10.94 -18.54 5.89
CA SER A 79 -11.50 -19.89 5.75
C SER A 79 -10.46 -20.95 6.08
N HIS A 80 -10.93 -22.12 6.49
CA HIS A 80 -10.11 -23.29 6.75
C HIS A 80 -10.44 -24.36 5.74
N GLN A 81 -9.41 -24.91 5.08
CA GLN A 81 -9.56 -25.97 4.09
C GLN A 81 -8.66 -27.14 4.46
N HIS A 82 -9.19 -28.35 4.29
CA HIS A 82 -8.41 -29.57 4.43
C HIS A 82 -7.87 -29.98 3.05
N GLU A 83 -6.57 -30.03 2.91
CA GLU A 83 -5.90 -30.51 1.70
C GLU A 83 -4.96 -31.65 2.09
N ASN A 84 -5.34 -32.88 1.74
CA ASN A 84 -4.65 -34.11 2.12
C ASN A 84 -4.50 -34.23 3.66
N LEU A 85 -3.27 -34.14 4.17
CA LEU A 85 -2.93 -34.19 5.60
C LEU A 85 -2.84 -32.82 6.26
N ASP A 86 -2.88 -31.76 5.46
CA ASP A 86 -2.68 -30.40 5.93
C ASP A 86 -4.02 -29.66 6.12
N ILE A 87 -4.02 -28.73 7.05
CA ILE A 87 -5.08 -27.76 7.21
C ILE A 87 -4.56 -26.40 6.81
N ILE A 88 -5.08 -25.89 5.70
CA ILE A 88 -4.69 -24.58 5.18
C ILE A 88 -5.70 -23.54 5.64
N THR A 89 -5.22 -22.52 6.34
CA THR A 89 -6.02 -21.36 6.69
C THR A 89 -5.74 -20.27 5.68
N LYS A 90 -6.72 -19.95 4.85
CA LYS A 90 -6.67 -18.85 3.90
C LYS A 90 -7.23 -17.60 4.56
N ILE A 91 -6.47 -16.52 4.57
CA ILE A 91 -6.83 -15.25 5.19
C ILE A 91 -6.73 -14.16 4.13
N THR A 92 -7.77 -13.36 4.01
CA THR A 92 -7.75 -12.11 3.25
C THR A 92 -7.75 -10.98 4.24
N ALA A 93 -6.69 -10.18 4.22
CA ALA A 93 -6.57 -8.98 5.04
C ALA A 93 -6.61 -7.73 4.16
N ALA A 94 -7.00 -6.63 4.75
CA ALA A 94 -7.06 -5.36 4.07
C ALA A 94 -6.60 -4.24 4.98
N ASP A 95 -6.03 -3.22 4.39
CA ASP A 95 -5.48 -2.05 5.02
C ASP A 95 -6.60 -1.01 5.26
N CYS A 96 -6.73 -0.45 6.46
CA CYS A 96 -7.68 0.62 6.82
C CYS A 96 -9.16 0.37 6.43
N LEU A 97 -9.74 -0.75 6.85
CA LEU A 97 -10.99 -1.20 6.28
C LEU A 97 -12.22 -0.42 6.72
N GLU A 98 -12.51 -0.40 8.01
CA GLU A 98 -13.82 0.07 8.49
C GLU A 98 -13.89 1.59 8.50
N GLU A 99 -12.89 2.25 9.02
CA GLU A 99 -12.83 3.68 9.13
C GLU A 99 -12.87 4.34 7.74
N TRP A 100 -12.07 3.78 6.80
CA TRP A 100 -12.00 4.30 5.43
C TRP A 100 -13.27 4.09 4.62
N LEU A 101 -13.92 2.94 4.79
CA LEU A 101 -15.12 2.61 4.01
C LEU A 101 -16.43 3.10 4.65
N GLY A 102 -16.45 3.22 5.98
CA GLY A 102 -17.65 3.45 6.77
C GLY A 102 -17.92 4.89 7.17
N THR A 103 -16.90 5.73 7.25
CA THR A 103 -17.06 7.09 7.76
C THR A 103 -17.77 8.02 6.77
N TYR A 104 -18.81 8.69 7.24
CA TYR A 104 -19.56 9.70 6.49
C TYR A 104 -19.27 11.10 7.01
N VAL A 105 -19.15 12.05 6.09
CA VAL A 105 -19.02 13.47 6.39
C VAL A 105 -20.23 14.25 5.87
N ASN A 106 -20.67 15.24 6.64
CA ASN A 106 -21.66 16.21 6.23
C ASN A 106 -21.27 17.57 6.85
N LYS A 107 -20.37 18.27 6.18
CA LYS A 107 -19.79 19.51 6.67
C LYS A 107 -19.75 20.55 5.57
N THR A 108 -20.03 21.79 5.93
CA THR A 108 -19.94 22.93 5.02
C THR A 108 -18.81 23.85 5.49
N TYR A 109 -17.89 24.12 4.61
CA TYR A 109 -16.78 25.04 4.83
C TYR A 109 -17.12 26.42 4.28
N LYS A 110 -16.65 27.45 4.97
CA LYS A 110 -16.90 28.85 4.61
C LYS A 110 -16.21 29.20 3.28
N ALA A 111 -16.72 30.21 2.63
CA ALA A 111 -16.07 30.83 1.48
C ALA A 111 -14.68 31.37 1.85
N GLY A 112 -13.75 31.31 0.91
CA GLY A 112 -12.37 31.78 1.07
C GLY A 112 -11.40 30.80 1.71
N MET A 113 -11.79 29.54 1.96
CA MET A 113 -10.88 28.51 2.49
C MET A 113 -10.03 27.87 1.40
N TYR A 114 -8.86 27.40 1.80
CA TYR A 114 -7.98 26.62 0.94
C TYR A 114 -8.23 25.12 1.10
N ALA A 115 -7.95 24.37 0.03
CA ALA A 115 -8.11 22.92 0.02
C ALA A 115 -7.31 22.22 1.12
N LYS A 116 -6.10 22.73 1.43
CA LYS A 116 -5.26 22.17 2.47
C LYS A 116 -5.95 22.18 3.83
N ASP A 117 -6.55 23.30 4.21
CA ASP A 117 -7.21 23.44 5.51
C ASP A 117 -8.42 22.49 5.63
N ILE A 118 -9.13 22.29 4.52
CA ILE A 118 -10.27 21.36 4.45
C ILE A 118 -9.78 19.91 4.55
N VAL A 119 -8.71 19.54 3.84
CA VAL A 119 -8.13 18.20 3.89
C VAL A 119 -7.62 17.89 5.30
N ASP A 120 -6.89 18.81 5.93
CA ASP A 120 -6.36 18.62 7.28
C ASP A 120 -7.50 18.41 8.30
N ASP A 121 -8.59 19.20 8.19
CA ASP A 121 -9.76 19.04 9.06
C ASP A 121 -10.50 17.70 8.81
N LEU A 122 -10.63 17.28 7.55
CA LEU A 122 -11.25 16.00 7.21
C LEU A 122 -10.42 14.82 7.70
N LEU A 123 -9.10 14.89 7.61
CA LEU A 123 -8.20 13.85 8.12
C LEU A 123 -8.27 13.73 9.65
N ASN A 124 -8.41 14.85 10.36
CA ASN A 124 -8.62 14.86 11.80
C ASN A 124 -9.94 14.18 12.20
N ILE A 125 -11.02 14.38 11.42
CA ILE A 125 -12.30 13.67 11.64
C ILE A 125 -12.14 12.16 11.40
N PHE A 126 -11.31 11.81 10.43
CA PHE A 126 -11.10 10.42 10.03
C PHE A 126 -10.38 9.61 11.10
N GLY A 127 -9.48 10.24 11.86
CA GLY A 127 -8.75 9.58 12.94
C GLY A 127 -7.74 8.52 12.48
N VAL A 128 -7.38 8.53 11.19
CA VAL A 128 -6.36 7.64 10.63
C VAL A 128 -5.01 8.33 10.68
N GLU A 129 -3.96 7.57 10.93
CA GLU A 129 -2.60 8.10 10.95
C GLU A 129 -2.21 8.66 9.58
N VAL A 130 -1.64 9.85 9.59
CA VAL A 130 -1.24 10.59 8.39
C VAL A 130 0.27 10.63 8.32
N ALA A 131 0.85 9.99 7.31
CA ALA A 131 2.30 10.01 7.12
C ALA A 131 2.77 11.30 6.43
N MET A 132 2.02 11.78 5.44
CA MET A 132 2.37 12.99 4.69
C MET A 132 1.15 13.62 4.02
N VAL A 133 1.05 14.95 4.07
CA VAL A 133 0.10 15.74 3.28
C VAL A 133 0.85 16.84 2.54
N LYS A 134 1.04 16.64 1.25
CA LYS A 134 1.59 17.62 0.34
C LYS A 134 0.71 17.71 -0.90
N LEU A 135 -0.01 18.79 -1.08
CA LEU A 135 -0.86 19.00 -2.23
C LEU A 135 -0.03 19.55 -3.41
N ALA A 136 -0.28 19.06 -4.63
CA ALA A 136 0.33 19.57 -5.84
C ALA A 136 -0.14 21.00 -6.12
N GLU A 137 -1.43 21.25 -5.96
CA GLU A 137 -2.04 22.57 -6.04
C GLU A 137 -2.89 22.80 -4.78
N ASN A 138 -2.70 23.94 -4.11
CA ASN A 138 -3.57 24.31 -2.98
C ASN A 138 -4.73 25.18 -3.49
N LYS A 139 -5.79 24.53 -3.94
CA LYS A 139 -6.95 25.20 -4.53
C LYS A 139 -7.64 26.12 -3.52
N HIS A 140 -7.93 27.35 -3.94
CA HIS A 140 -8.75 28.30 -3.18
C HIS A 140 -10.22 28.16 -3.58
N TYR A 141 -11.11 28.08 -2.60
CA TYR A 141 -12.56 28.02 -2.82
C TYR A 141 -13.19 29.40 -2.53
N PRO A 142 -13.51 30.19 -3.55
CA PRO A 142 -14.12 31.53 -3.34
C PRO A 142 -15.55 31.46 -2.77
N GLY A 143 -16.25 30.34 -3.01
CA GLY A 143 -17.56 30.04 -2.45
C GLY A 143 -17.51 29.03 -1.31
N CYS A 144 -18.66 28.83 -0.64
CA CYS A 144 -18.79 27.77 0.35
C CYS A 144 -18.59 26.40 -0.29
N ARG A 145 -17.81 25.52 0.37
CA ARG A 145 -17.62 24.12 -0.06
C ARG A 145 -18.46 23.19 0.80
N VAL A 146 -19.39 22.49 0.19
CA VAL A 146 -20.19 21.45 0.86
C VAL A 146 -19.51 20.10 0.65
N CYS A 147 -19.12 19.45 1.75
CA CYS A 147 -18.56 18.11 1.79
C CYS A 147 -19.59 17.15 2.37
N ARG A 148 -20.23 16.37 1.53
CA ARG A 148 -21.28 15.43 1.90
C ARG A 148 -21.09 14.09 1.22
N GLY A 149 -21.04 13.01 1.99
CA GLY A 149 -20.90 11.66 1.47
C GLY A 149 -19.90 10.82 2.27
N LYS A 150 -19.40 9.76 1.66
CA LYS A 150 -18.33 8.97 2.27
C LYS A 150 -17.06 9.81 2.33
N LEU A 151 -16.40 9.80 3.48
CA LEU A 151 -15.22 10.63 3.71
C LEU A 151 -14.12 10.36 2.68
N LYS A 152 -13.90 9.09 2.32
CA LYS A 152 -12.93 8.70 1.28
C LYS A 152 -13.20 9.36 -0.08
N ASP A 153 -14.48 9.43 -0.48
CA ASP A 153 -14.86 9.98 -1.78
C ASP A 153 -14.65 11.49 -1.79
N VAL A 154 -15.00 12.15 -0.68
CA VAL A 154 -14.80 13.61 -0.49
C VAL A 154 -13.30 13.94 -0.48
N LEU A 155 -12.48 13.17 0.29
CA LEU A 155 -11.02 13.37 0.30
C LEU A 155 -10.39 13.12 -1.07
N THR A 156 -10.83 12.07 -1.77
CA THR A 156 -10.35 11.77 -3.12
C THR A 156 -10.73 12.89 -4.10
N GLU A 157 -11.94 13.41 -4.02
CA GLU A 157 -12.38 14.54 -4.87
C GLU A 157 -11.50 15.77 -4.64
N ILE A 158 -11.29 16.17 -3.38
CA ILE A 158 -10.52 17.37 -3.05
C ILE A 158 -9.02 17.16 -3.36
N ALA A 159 -8.43 16.07 -2.89
CA ALA A 159 -7.00 15.84 -3.07
C ALA A 159 -6.62 15.50 -4.52
N CYS A 160 -7.37 14.60 -5.18
CA CYS A 160 -7.00 14.12 -6.51
C CYS A 160 -7.58 14.99 -7.63
N SER A 161 -8.88 15.33 -7.57
CA SER A 161 -9.51 16.07 -8.66
C SER A 161 -9.24 17.58 -8.56
N ASP A 162 -9.41 18.16 -7.38
CA ASP A 162 -9.26 19.59 -7.19
C ASP A 162 -7.80 20.04 -7.05
N CYS A 163 -6.98 19.25 -6.33
CA CYS A 163 -5.57 19.59 -6.03
C CYS A 163 -4.56 18.80 -6.84
N LYS A 164 -4.99 17.98 -7.80
CA LYS A 164 -4.16 17.17 -8.71
C LYS A 164 -3.11 16.30 -7.98
N SER A 165 -3.39 15.95 -6.76
CA SER A 165 -2.50 15.14 -5.93
C SER A 165 -2.88 13.67 -6.01
N ARG A 166 -1.99 12.81 -5.55
CA ARG A 166 -2.23 11.38 -5.39
C ARG A 166 -2.53 11.08 -3.94
N LEU A 167 -3.58 10.31 -3.67
CA LEU A 167 -3.90 9.80 -2.35
C LEU A 167 -3.67 8.30 -2.34
N VAL A 168 -2.82 7.83 -1.43
CA VAL A 168 -2.44 6.43 -1.28
C VAL A 168 -2.51 6.05 0.20
N ILE A 169 -2.88 4.80 0.46
CA ILE A 169 -2.83 4.20 1.79
C ILE A 169 -1.71 3.17 1.80
N ARG A 170 -0.82 3.27 2.80
CA ARG A 170 0.29 2.35 3.00
C ARG A 170 0.47 2.03 4.48
N CYS A 171 0.48 0.75 4.82
CA CYS A 171 0.70 0.29 6.20
C CYS A 171 -0.19 1.01 7.24
N GLY A 172 -1.46 1.23 6.91
CA GLY A 172 -2.40 1.91 7.79
C GLY A 172 -2.28 3.43 7.83
N GLN A 173 -1.41 4.03 7.01
CA GLN A 173 -1.18 5.47 6.97
C GLN A 173 -1.65 6.08 5.65
N ILE A 174 -2.17 7.30 5.72
CA ILE A 174 -2.55 8.09 4.54
C ILE A 174 -1.36 8.92 4.06
N ILE A 175 -1.11 8.86 2.75
CA ILE A 175 -0.11 9.65 2.06
C ILE A 175 -0.81 10.44 0.96
N ILE A 176 -0.69 11.76 0.99
CA ILE A 176 -1.14 12.64 -0.07
C ILE A 176 0.08 13.39 -0.60
N ASN A 177 0.40 13.19 -1.87
CA ASN A 177 1.57 13.83 -2.49
C ASN A 177 1.32 14.16 -3.97
N PRO A 178 2.10 15.08 -4.57
CA PRO A 178 2.09 15.28 -6.02
C PRO A 178 2.41 13.98 -6.77
N PRO A 179 1.76 13.69 -7.92
CA PRO A 179 1.96 12.44 -8.65
C PRO A 179 3.41 12.21 -9.09
N GLU A 180 4.14 13.29 -9.34
CA GLU A 180 5.54 13.28 -9.81
C GLU A 180 6.55 13.18 -8.66
N GLU A 181 6.13 13.40 -7.43
CA GLU A 181 7.00 13.29 -6.26
C GLU A 181 6.92 11.90 -5.65
N GLY A 182 8.02 11.17 -5.74
CA GLY A 182 8.24 9.92 -5.01
C GLY A 182 8.93 10.15 -3.67
N ILE A 183 8.88 9.15 -2.80
CA ILE A 183 9.75 9.10 -1.61
C ILE A 183 11.11 8.60 -2.08
N THR A 184 12.16 9.38 -1.84
CA THR A 184 13.53 8.93 -2.11
C THR A 184 13.89 7.81 -1.14
N THR A 185 14.00 6.59 -1.63
CA THR A 185 14.30 5.41 -0.80
C THR A 185 15.79 5.28 -0.45
N GLY A 186 16.67 6.04 -1.11
CA GLY A 186 18.12 5.91 -0.98
C GLY A 186 18.72 4.68 -1.69
N TYR A 187 17.91 3.83 -2.30
CA TYR A 187 18.41 2.68 -3.07
C TYR A 187 18.84 3.11 -4.46
N LEU A 188 20.11 2.84 -4.78
CA LEU A 188 20.66 3.01 -6.11
C LEU A 188 20.62 1.65 -6.83
N LEU A 189 19.83 1.54 -7.89
CA LEU A 189 19.77 0.35 -8.73
C LEU A 189 20.88 0.38 -9.78
N THR A 190 21.89 -0.43 -9.57
CA THR A 190 23.02 -0.64 -10.51
C THR A 190 23.16 -2.14 -10.81
N PRO A 191 23.89 -2.55 -11.84
CA PRO A 191 24.19 -3.97 -12.07
C PRO A 191 24.82 -4.66 -10.86
N GLN A 192 25.61 -3.92 -10.08
CA GLN A 192 26.28 -4.44 -8.87
C GLN A 192 25.30 -4.58 -7.70
N THR A 193 24.26 -3.77 -7.63
CA THR A 193 23.23 -3.83 -6.59
C THR A 193 22.02 -4.71 -6.94
N GLY A 194 22.07 -5.42 -8.08
CA GLY A 194 21.07 -6.40 -8.46
C GLY A 194 20.15 -6.00 -9.60
N LEU A 195 20.44 -4.92 -10.32
CA LEU A 195 19.73 -4.57 -11.55
C LEU A 195 20.11 -5.56 -12.65
N LEU A 196 19.23 -6.52 -12.93
CA LEU A 196 19.48 -7.57 -13.94
C LEU A 196 19.06 -7.15 -15.36
N LYS A 197 18.34 -6.02 -15.50
CA LYS A 197 17.78 -5.55 -16.76
C LYS A 197 17.96 -4.03 -16.88
N SER A 198 18.23 -3.53 -18.06
CA SER A 198 18.24 -2.09 -18.31
C SER A 198 16.82 -1.55 -18.33
N ALA A 199 16.59 -0.45 -17.62
CA ALA A 199 15.35 0.29 -17.68
C ALA A 199 15.53 1.50 -18.61
N SER A 200 14.58 1.72 -19.52
CA SER A 200 14.49 2.96 -20.27
C SER A 200 13.30 3.77 -19.78
N THR A 201 13.51 5.04 -19.47
CA THR A 201 12.43 5.97 -19.11
C THR A 201 12.13 6.82 -20.33
N SER A 202 10.89 6.81 -20.82
CA SER A 202 10.43 7.73 -21.84
C SER A 202 9.47 8.74 -21.23
N GLU A 203 9.80 10.02 -21.30
CA GLU A 203 8.85 11.08 -20.99
C GLU A 203 7.93 11.31 -22.20
N SER A 204 6.64 11.08 -22.02
CA SER A 204 5.65 11.56 -22.97
C SER A 204 5.13 12.91 -22.50
N GLN A 205 4.93 13.85 -23.43
CA GLN A 205 4.41 15.18 -23.14
C GLN A 205 3.01 15.19 -22.52
N ASN A 206 2.38 14.04 -22.35
CA ASN A 206 1.09 13.85 -21.67
C ASN A 206 1.29 13.07 -20.36
N ILE A 207 1.86 13.69 -19.32
CA ILE A 207 1.74 13.38 -17.87
C ILE A 207 1.73 11.87 -17.49
N ASN A 208 2.12 10.97 -18.34
CA ASN A 208 2.26 9.55 -18.02
C ASN A 208 3.71 9.12 -18.25
N THR A 209 4.51 9.14 -17.18
CA THR A 209 5.83 8.51 -17.19
C THR A 209 5.63 7.00 -17.33
N LYS A 210 5.82 6.47 -18.51
CA LYS A 210 5.89 5.02 -18.73
C LYS A 210 7.32 4.57 -18.55
N THR A 211 7.61 3.89 -17.47
CA THR A 211 8.87 3.15 -17.33
C THR A 211 8.71 1.83 -18.07
N THR A 212 9.38 1.69 -19.21
CA THR A 212 9.40 0.42 -19.95
C THR A 212 10.73 -0.26 -19.65
N ALA A 213 10.71 -1.36 -18.93
CA ALA A 213 11.88 -2.22 -18.79
C ALA A 213 11.99 -3.10 -20.03
N THR A 214 13.04 -2.90 -20.81
CA THR A 214 13.34 -3.75 -21.97
C THR A 214 14.29 -4.87 -21.56
N GLU A 215 13.88 -6.10 -21.74
CA GLU A 215 14.74 -7.26 -21.53
C GLU A 215 15.77 -7.33 -22.67
N LYS A 216 17.03 -7.11 -22.36
CA LYS A 216 18.12 -7.56 -23.24
C LYS A 216 18.51 -8.98 -22.86
N THR A 217 18.43 -9.91 -23.79
CA THR A 217 18.94 -11.27 -23.59
C THR A 217 20.46 -11.24 -23.49
N ARG A 218 21.03 -12.21 -22.76
CA ARG A 218 22.49 -12.31 -22.54
C ARG A 218 23.31 -12.35 -23.86
N SER A 219 22.70 -12.84 -24.95
CA SER A 219 23.27 -12.85 -26.29
C SER A 219 23.38 -11.45 -26.92
N GLN A 220 22.40 -10.58 -26.67
CA GLN A 220 22.40 -9.21 -27.18
C GLN A 220 23.41 -8.30 -26.44
N GLN A 221 23.68 -8.59 -25.15
CA GLN A 221 24.75 -7.92 -24.41
C GLN A 221 26.14 -8.29 -24.92
N ALA A 222 26.34 -9.55 -25.31
CA ALA A 222 27.62 -10.02 -25.87
C ALA A 222 27.92 -9.44 -27.28
N GLU A 223 26.87 -9.14 -28.06
CA GLU A 223 27.02 -8.49 -29.38
C GLU A 223 27.38 -6.99 -29.26
N ASP A 224 26.80 -6.29 -28.25
CA ASP A 224 27.09 -4.88 -27.97
C ASP A 224 28.54 -4.69 -27.43
N GLU A 225 29.11 -5.66 -26.69
CA GLU A 225 30.48 -5.65 -26.17
C GLU A 225 31.53 -6.10 -27.19
N GLY A 226 31.11 -6.77 -28.25
CA GLY A 226 32.02 -7.22 -29.32
C GLY A 226 32.27 -6.23 -30.47
N ASN A 227 31.62 -5.07 -30.43
CA ASN A 227 31.68 -4.02 -31.45
C ASN A 227 32.38 -2.71 -30.99
N LEU A 228 33.28 -2.80 -29.99
CA LEU A 228 34.16 -1.71 -29.56
C LEU A 228 35.60 -1.97 -29.98
#